data_4eb45c32fcd638be1a2ee2fd7dcacbb7
#
_entry.id   4eb45c32fcd638be1a2ee2fd7dcacbb7
#
_cell.length_a   1.000
_cell.length_b   1.000
_cell.length_c   1.000
_cell.angle_alpha   90.00
_cell.angle_beta   90.00
_cell.angle_gamma   90.00
#
_symmetry.space_group_name_H-M   'P 1'
#
loop_
_entity.id
_entity.type
_entity.pdbx_description
1 polymer ?
#
loop_
_entity_poly.entity_id
_entity_poly.type
_entity_poly.pdbx_seq_one_letter_code
_entity_poly.pdbx_strand_id
1 'polypeptide(L)'
;MAFEYERHFFQELRQGLQKNPGLVLEIEGALTAVHDRYDTTIWENRFVAGGVTEQIIGSAARSLGIEVNNAGKLNQGYDLELPSGEGMSIKAVFASKGGQVRLVNNMGPGTRQWKDATIFPMAGVGIGYSDPDLTPGITKSSGDALVIPSRELKRFWADNPEWLIDFVAVAEKSKGGNTAVASDVVAFELFQRFPTLMENFRPEI
;
A
#
# COMPACT_ATOMS: atom_id res chain seq x y z
N MET A 1 17.76 14.51 -6.76
CA MET A 1 16.37 14.97 -6.47
C MET A 1 15.86 14.15 -5.30
N ALA A 2 15.00 14.70 -4.44
CA ALA A 2 14.36 13.89 -3.42
C ALA A 2 13.49 12.79 -4.09
N PHE A 3 13.35 11.66 -3.45
CA PHE A 3 12.55 10.50 -3.89
C PHE A 3 12.95 9.85 -5.23
N GLU A 4 14.18 9.96 -5.66
CA GLU A 4 14.63 9.40 -6.95
C GLU A 4 14.61 7.86 -6.94
N TYR A 5 15.09 7.23 -5.87
CA TYR A 5 15.13 5.77 -5.73
C TYR A 5 13.73 5.17 -5.57
N GLU A 6 12.86 5.83 -4.81
CA GLU A 6 11.48 5.38 -4.58
C GLU A 6 10.64 5.50 -5.86
N ARG A 7 10.84 6.57 -6.63
CA ARG A 7 10.23 6.74 -7.96
C ARG A 7 10.70 5.66 -8.93
N HIS A 8 12.00 5.37 -8.92
CA HIS A 8 12.58 4.31 -9.75
C HIS A 8 11.99 2.95 -9.39
N PHE A 9 11.96 2.61 -8.10
CA PHE A 9 11.31 1.39 -7.60
C PHE A 9 9.88 1.24 -8.11
N PHE A 10 9.07 2.29 -8.01
CA PHE A 10 7.69 2.23 -8.47
C PHE A 10 7.58 2.03 -9.98
N GLN A 11 8.44 2.67 -10.76
CA GLN A 11 8.46 2.50 -12.22
C GLN A 11 8.88 1.08 -12.62
N GLU A 12 9.86 0.49 -11.95
CA GLU A 12 10.25 -0.91 -12.17
C GLU A 12 9.11 -1.86 -11.81
N LEU A 13 8.48 -1.67 -10.67
CA LEU A 13 7.29 -2.45 -10.25
C LEU A 13 6.19 -2.36 -11.30
N ARG A 14 5.85 -1.15 -11.75
CA ARG A 14 4.83 -0.93 -12.78
C ARG A 14 5.17 -1.63 -14.09
N GLN A 15 6.39 -1.47 -14.59
CA GLN A 15 6.84 -2.10 -15.83
C GLN A 15 6.87 -3.63 -15.73
N GLY A 16 7.30 -4.16 -14.60
CA GLY A 16 7.31 -5.59 -14.33
C GLY A 16 5.91 -6.17 -14.32
N LEU A 17 4.95 -5.52 -13.67
CA LEU A 17 3.55 -5.94 -13.62
C LEU A 17 2.87 -5.87 -14.99
N GLN A 18 3.16 -4.84 -15.80
CA GLN A 18 2.64 -4.76 -17.17
C GLN A 18 3.06 -5.96 -18.05
N LYS A 19 4.22 -6.54 -17.75
CA LYS A 19 4.74 -7.72 -18.49
C LYS A 19 4.30 -9.04 -17.87
N ASN A 20 3.70 -9.01 -16.67
CA ASN A 20 3.33 -10.21 -15.92
C ASN A 20 1.86 -10.19 -15.46
N PRO A 21 0.90 -10.41 -16.37
CA PRO A 21 -0.52 -10.38 -16.05
C PRO A 21 -0.93 -11.45 -15.03
N GLY A 22 -0.21 -12.57 -14.96
CA GLY A 22 -0.46 -13.61 -13.95
C GLY A 22 -0.21 -13.10 -12.53
N LEU A 23 0.87 -12.35 -12.32
CA LEU A 23 1.17 -11.74 -11.03
C LEU A 23 0.15 -10.64 -10.68
N VAL A 24 -0.32 -9.87 -11.66
CA VAL A 24 -1.40 -8.89 -11.43
C VAL A 24 -2.65 -9.58 -10.89
N LEU A 25 -3.06 -10.73 -11.46
CA LEU A 25 -4.21 -11.50 -10.97
C LEU A 25 -3.99 -12.04 -9.55
N GLU A 26 -2.77 -12.46 -9.20
CA GLU A 26 -2.45 -12.86 -7.83
C GLU A 26 -2.58 -11.69 -6.85
N ILE A 27 -2.06 -10.51 -7.20
CA ILE A 27 -2.16 -9.29 -6.38
C ILE A 27 -3.63 -8.90 -6.18
N GLU A 28 -4.41 -8.85 -7.27
CA GLU A 28 -5.86 -8.54 -7.22
C GLU A 28 -6.61 -9.53 -6.33
N GLY A 29 -6.33 -10.82 -6.51
CA GLY A 29 -6.93 -11.88 -5.71
C GLY A 29 -6.57 -11.78 -4.24
N ALA A 30 -5.32 -11.50 -3.92
CA ALA A 30 -4.84 -11.35 -2.54
C ALA A 30 -5.44 -10.11 -1.86
N LEU A 31 -5.44 -8.94 -2.51
CA LEU A 31 -6.06 -7.72 -1.99
C LEU A 31 -7.57 -7.90 -1.78
N THR A 32 -8.26 -8.55 -2.71
CA THR A 32 -9.68 -8.88 -2.59
C THR A 32 -9.93 -9.80 -1.39
N ALA A 33 -9.10 -10.84 -1.22
CA ALA A 33 -9.24 -11.77 -0.11
C ALA A 33 -9.01 -11.12 1.26
N VAL A 34 -8.06 -10.18 1.36
CA VAL A 34 -7.86 -9.37 2.57
C VAL A 34 -9.11 -8.55 2.87
N HIS A 35 -9.65 -7.88 1.86
CA HIS A 35 -10.81 -7.02 2.03
C HIS A 35 -12.08 -7.81 2.37
N ASP A 36 -12.28 -8.96 1.76
CA ASP A 36 -13.40 -9.85 2.08
C ASP A 36 -13.30 -10.43 3.51
N ARG A 37 -12.09 -10.62 4.01
CA ARG A 37 -11.85 -11.20 5.33
C ARG A 37 -11.99 -10.17 6.46
N TYR A 38 -11.60 -8.90 6.21
CA TYR A 38 -11.51 -7.88 7.25
C TYR A 38 -12.37 -6.66 6.95
N ASP A 39 -13.29 -6.35 7.86
CA ASP A 39 -14.02 -5.08 7.86
C ASP A 39 -13.11 -3.96 8.36
N THR A 40 -12.61 -3.14 7.44
CA THR A 40 -11.71 -2.03 7.76
C THR A 40 -12.40 -0.82 8.42
N THR A 41 -13.71 -0.88 8.67
CA THR A 41 -14.38 0.09 9.56
C THR A 41 -14.02 -0.18 11.02
N ILE A 42 -13.64 -1.41 11.35
CA ILE A 42 -13.13 -1.82 12.66
C ILE A 42 -11.66 -1.42 12.75
N TRP A 43 -11.30 -0.73 13.83
CA TRP A 43 -9.97 -0.13 14.01
C TRP A 43 -8.84 -1.18 13.93
N GLU A 44 -8.98 -2.27 14.67
CA GLU A 44 -7.99 -3.33 14.80
C GLU A 44 -7.74 -4.03 13.45
N ASN A 45 -8.78 -4.22 12.67
CA ASN A 45 -8.69 -4.85 11.36
C ASN A 45 -7.85 -4.05 10.37
N ARG A 46 -7.75 -2.73 10.54
CA ARG A 46 -6.93 -1.87 9.68
C ARG A 46 -5.46 -2.18 9.78
N PHE A 47 -4.97 -2.54 10.97
CA PHE A 47 -3.57 -2.90 11.16
C PHE A 47 -3.24 -4.22 10.49
N VAL A 48 -4.12 -5.21 10.64
CA VAL A 48 -3.93 -6.51 9.97
C VAL A 48 -4.00 -6.37 8.46
N ALA A 49 -5.03 -5.71 7.95
CA ALA A 49 -5.19 -5.50 6.50
C ALA A 49 -4.04 -4.65 5.92
N GLY A 50 -3.55 -3.66 6.66
CA GLY A 50 -2.37 -2.86 6.29
C GLY A 50 -1.13 -3.72 6.15
N GLY A 51 -0.75 -4.43 7.20
CA GLY A 51 0.44 -5.28 7.18
C GLY A 51 0.38 -6.41 6.13
N VAL A 52 -0.80 -7.02 5.89
CA VAL A 52 -0.95 -7.98 4.78
C VAL A 52 -0.75 -7.30 3.43
N THR A 53 -1.25 -6.07 3.25
CA THR A 53 -1.05 -5.30 2.01
C THR A 53 0.43 -4.98 1.78
N GLU A 54 1.17 -4.64 2.83
CA GLU A 54 2.63 -4.43 2.79
C GLU A 54 3.35 -5.71 2.31
N GLN A 55 2.95 -6.87 2.83
CA GLN A 55 3.48 -8.17 2.38
C GLN A 55 3.14 -8.47 0.91
N ILE A 56 1.93 -8.14 0.45
CA ILE A 56 1.55 -8.31 -0.96
C ILE A 56 2.46 -7.49 -1.87
N ILE A 57 2.65 -6.20 -1.59
CA ILE A 57 3.48 -5.33 -2.40
C ILE A 57 4.95 -5.76 -2.37
N GLY A 58 5.49 -6.06 -1.19
CA GLY A 58 6.86 -6.54 -1.05
C GLY A 58 7.13 -7.86 -1.77
N SER A 59 6.22 -8.84 -1.66
CA SER A 59 6.32 -10.13 -2.37
C SER A 59 6.21 -9.96 -3.88
N ALA A 60 5.32 -9.09 -4.35
CA ALA A 60 5.18 -8.77 -5.77
C ALA A 60 6.45 -8.14 -6.35
N ALA A 61 7.06 -7.19 -5.64
CA ALA A 61 8.31 -6.58 -6.07
C ALA A 61 9.44 -7.63 -6.17
N ARG A 62 9.62 -8.44 -5.13
CA ARG A 62 10.64 -9.50 -5.11
C ARG A 62 10.44 -10.54 -6.19
N SER A 63 9.19 -10.89 -6.54
CA SER A 63 8.90 -11.84 -7.63
C SER A 63 9.29 -11.31 -9.02
N LEU A 64 9.42 -10.00 -9.15
CA LEU A 64 9.93 -9.32 -10.35
C LEU A 64 11.45 -9.11 -10.32
N GLY A 65 12.14 -9.62 -9.28
CA GLY A 65 13.57 -9.42 -9.09
C GLY A 65 13.93 -8.05 -8.53
N ILE A 66 12.96 -7.27 -8.08
CA ILE A 66 13.19 -5.97 -7.45
C ILE A 66 13.51 -6.21 -5.98
N GLU A 67 14.70 -5.83 -5.57
CA GLU A 67 15.15 -6.01 -4.19
C GLU A 67 14.46 -5.02 -3.26
N VAL A 68 13.79 -5.54 -2.24
CA VAL A 68 13.09 -4.75 -1.21
C VAL A 68 12.86 -5.60 0.04
N ASN A 69 12.96 -4.98 1.20
CA ASN A 69 12.64 -5.59 2.48
C ASN A 69 11.36 -4.98 3.07
N ASN A 70 10.56 -5.80 3.74
CA ASN A 70 9.51 -5.27 4.61
C ASN A 70 10.20 -4.75 5.88
N ALA A 71 9.87 -3.52 6.28
CA ALA A 71 10.63 -2.80 7.31
C ALA A 71 10.38 -3.28 8.75
N GLY A 72 9.40 -4.16 8.95
CA GLY A 72 9.08 -4.74 10.25
C GLY A 72 8.43 -3.79 11.24
N LYS A 73 7.79 -4.35 12.26
CA LYS A 73 6.99 -3.63 13.27
C LYS A 73 7.79 -2.67 14.15
N LEU A 74 9.10 -2.84 14.22
CA LEU A 74 9.97 -1.99 15.03
C LEU A 74 10.39 -0.72 14.28
N ASN A 75 10.17 -0.66 12.99
CA ASN A 75 10.45 0.54 12.20
C ASN A 75 9.27 1.52 12.29
N GLN A 76 9.52 2.70 12.84
CA GLN A 76 8.47 3.69 13.09
C GLN A 76 8.25 4.68 11.93
N GLY A 77 8.90 4.50 10.79
CA GLY A 77 8.91 5.52 9.74
C GLY A 77 8.32 5.09 8.41
N TYR A 78 8.53 3.85 7.98
CA TYR A 78 8.14 3.35 6.66
C TYR A 78 7.82 1.86 6.68
N ASP A 79 7.20 1.37 5.62
CA ASP A 79 6.67 0.00 5.52
C ASP A 79 7.57 -0.88 4.63
N LEU A 80 8.27 -0.28 3.66
CA LEU A 80 9.26 -0.94 2.81
C LEU A 80 10.61 -0.22 2.87
N GLU A 81 11.70 -0.99 2.84
CA GLU A 81 13.07 -0.49 2.78
C GLU A 81 13.75 -0.91 1.47
N LEU A 82 14.27 0.06 0.75
CA LEU A 82 15.01 -0.14 -0.49
C LEU A 82 16.49 -0.47 -0.20
N PRO A 83 17.22 -1.11 -1.12
CA PRO A 83 18.64 -1.41 -0.94
C PRO A 83 19.52 -0.17 -0.72
N SER A 84 19.08 0.96 -1.21
CA SER A 84 19.74 2.27 -1.04
C SER A 84 19.55 2.86 0.36
N GLY A 85 18.68 2.26 1.18
CA GLY A 85 18.40 2.67 2.55
C GLY A 85 17.19 3.62 2.68
N GLU A 86 16.59 4.04 1.57
CA GLU A 86 15.36 4.84 1.59
C GLU A 86 14.16 3.98 1.95
N GLY A 87 13.18 4.62 2.58
CA GLY A 87 11.94 4.00 3.01
C GLY A 87 10.71 4.49 2.27
N MET A 88 9.76 3.59 2.04
CA MET A 88 8.48 3.90 1.43
C MET A 88 7.33 3.50 2.34
N SER A 89 6.31 4.35 2.42
CA SER A 89 5.07 4.01 3.12
C SER A 89 4.04 3.36 2.20
N ILE A 90 3.18 2.53 2.79
CA ILE A 90 2.02 1.95 2.11
C ILE A 90 0.75 2.38 2.84
N LYS A 91 -0.17 3.00 2.12
CA LYS A 91 -1.45 3.49 2.68
C LYS A 91 -2.62 2.99 1.87
N ALA A 92 -3.12 1.81 2.24
CA ALA A 92 -4.23 1.18 1.55
C ALA A 92 -5.56 1.92 1.77
N VAL A 93 -6.36 2.03 0.72
CA VAL A 93 -7.69 2.68 0.73
C VAL A 93 -8.73 1.72 0.18
N PHE A 94 -9.47 1.09 1.07
CA PHE A 94 -10.46 0.09 0.71
C PHE A 94 -11.89 0.65 0.56
N ALA A 95 -12.06 1.96 0.78
CA ALA A 95 -13.35 2.62 0.57
C ALA A 95 -13.45 3.22 -0.84
N SER A 96 -14.36 2.71 -1.66
CA SER A 96 -14.53 3.15 -3.05
C SER A 96 -15.21 4.51 -3.20
N LYS A 97 -16.04 4.90 -2.25
CA LYS A 97 -16.83 6.15 -2.32
C LYS A 97 -16.29 7.19 -1.36
N GLY A 98 -15.66 8.19 -1.92
CA GLY A 98 -15.25 9.43 -1.25
C GLY A 98 -14.49 9.14 0.05
N GLY A 99 -13.30 9.53 0.18
CA GLY A 99 -12.58 9.20 1.38
C GLY A 99 -11.33 10.05 1.51
N GLN A 100 -10.68 9.84 2.61
CA GLN A 100 -9.42 10.45 2.93
C GLN A 100 -8.42 9.33 3.20
N VAL A 101 -7.25 9.42 2.61
CA VAL A 101 -6.11 8.60 3.00
C VAL A 101 -5.48 9.24 4.23
N ARG A 102 -5.41 8.50 5.31
CA ARG A 102 -4.71 8.95 6.52
C ARG A 102 -3.23 8.62 6.40
N LEU A 103 -2.41 9.65 6.36
CA LEU A 103 -0.94 9.53 6.36
C LEU A 103 -0.40 9.36 7.77
N VAL A 104 -0.95 10.10 8.72
CA VAL A 104 -0.57 10.07 10.14
C VAL A 104 -1.82 9.99 10.99
N ASN A 105 -1.88 9.01 11.89
CA ASN A 105 -3.06 8.73 12.70
C ASN A 105 -3.08 9.42 14.07
N ASN A 106 -1.94 9.79 14.60
CA ASN A 106 -1.84 10.45 15.89
C ASN A 106 -0.84 11.58 15.82
N MET A 107 -1.38 12.73 15.93
CA MET A 107 -0.65 13.94 15.76
C MET A 107 -0.35 14.53 17.15
N GLY A 108 0.85 14.28 17.71
CA GLY A 108 1.40 15.03 18.85
C GLY A 108 1.54 16.53 18.55
N PRO A 109 1.86 17.39 19.52
CA PRO A 109 2.10 18.81 19.26
C PRO A 109 3.31 18.98 18.35
N GLY A 110 3.10 19.53 17.17
CA GLY A 110 4.15 19.80 16.17
C GLY A 110 3.60 20.00 14.78
N THR A 111 4.36 20.64 13.92
CA THR A 111 4.04 20.76 12.49
C THR A 111 4.19 19.41 11.80
N ARG A 112 3.14 19.00 11.16
CA ARG A 112 3.03 17.72 10.47
C ARG A 112 3.18 17.93 9.00
N GLN A 113 4.11 17.19 8.47
CA GLN A 113 4.35 17.18 7.04
C GLN A 113 4.33 15.74 6.57
N TRP A 114 3.76 15.54 5.41
CA TRP A 114 3.99 14.34 4.65
C TRP A 114 5.44 14.37 4.16
N LYS A 115 6.22 13.35 4.49
CA LYS A 115 7.67 13.33 4.24
C LYS A 115 8.10 12.14 3.39
N ASP A 116 7.27 11.10 3.32
CA ASP A 116 7.67 9.81 2.78
C ASP A 116 7.02 9.57 1.42
N ALA A 117 7.79 9.02 0.48
CA ALA A 117 7.25 8.41 -0.71
C ALA A 117 6.20 7.36 -0.32
N THR A 118 5.06 7.35 -0.98
CA THR A 118 3.94 6.53 -0.54
C THR A 118 3.29 5.79 -1.72
N ILE A 119 3.09 4.49 -1.53
CA ILE A 119 2.29 3.63 -2.40
C ILE A 119 0.87 3.56 -1.85
N PHE A 120 -0.10 3.69 -2.74
CA PHE A 120 -1.52 3.74 -2.41
C PHE A 120 -2.30 2.64 -3.13
N PRO A 121 -2.40 1.41 -2.57
CA PRO A 121 -3.39 0.45 -3.04
C PRO A 121 -4.79 0.99 -2.77
N MET A 122 -5.57 1.22 -3.83
CA MET A 122 -6.87 1.88 -3.74
C MET A 122 -7.95 1.06 -4.45
N ALA A 123 -8.98 0.69 -3.71
CA ALA A 123 -10.10 -0.09 -4.22
C ALA A 123 -10.77 0.58 -5.43
N GLY A 124 -10.99 -0.19 -6.49
CA GLY A 124 -11.61 0.28 -7.73
C GLY A 124 -10.75 1.25 -8.55
N VAL A 125 -9.44 1.34 -8.23
CA VAL A 125 -8.49 2.23 -8.94
C VAL A 125 -7.23 1.47 -9.35
N GLY A 126 -6.57 0.78 -8.40
CA GLY A 126 -5.31 0.10 -8.62
C GLY A 126 -4.27 0.44 -7.55
N ILE A 127 -3.00 0.47 -7.93
CA ILE A 127 -1.89 0.84 -7.05
C ILE A 127 -1.26 2.11 -7.59
N GLY A 128 -1.44 3.22 -6.87
CA GLY A 128 -0.86 4.51 -7.22
C GLY A 128 0.39 4.82 -6.39
N TYR A 129 1.20 5.72 -6.89
CA TYR A 129 2.34 6.30 -6.19
C TYR A 129 2.21 7.81 -6.13
N SER A 130 2.65 8.39 -5.03
CA SER A 130 2.96 9.81 -4.96
C SER A 130 3.95 10.12 -3.84
N ASP A 131 4.51 11.30 -3.88
CA ASP A 131 5.39 11.85 -2.87
C ASP A 131 5.15 13.37 -2.72
N PRO A 132 5.70 14.02 -1.70
CA PRO A 132 5.51 15.45 -1.46
C PRO A 132 5.90 16.39 -2.60
N ASP A 133 6.86 15.98 -3.44
CA ASP A 133 7.33 16.80 -4.57
C ASP A 133 6.41 16.67 -5.79
N LEU A 134 5.82 15.48 -6.00
CA LEU A 134 4.88 15.25 -7.11
C LEU A 134 3.52 15.92 -6.86
N THR A 135 3.09 15.98 -5.60
CA THR A 135 1.78 16.53 -5.23
C THR A 135 1.90 17.53 -4.08
N PRO A 136 2.61 18.65 -4.29
CA PRO A 136 2.80 19.65 -3.23
C PRO A 136 1.45 20.23 -2.78
N GLY A 137 1.28 20.36 -1.46
CA GLY A 137 0.11 20.97 -0.87
C GLY A 137 -1.19 20.15 -0.92
N ILE A 138 -1.14 18.88 -1.36
CA ILE A 138 -2.32 18.00 -1.44
C ILE A 138 -2.86 17.59 -0.05
N THR A 139 -2.04 17.67 0.97
CA THR A 139 -2.40 17.25 2.33
C THR A 139 -3.31 18.26 3.02
N LYS A 140 -4.18 17.74 3.92
CA LYS A 140 -5.07 18.53 4.77
C LYS A 140 -5.03 18.01 6.20
N SER A 141 -5.25 18.92 7.15
CA SER A 141 -5.49 18.52 8.54
C SER A 141 -6.96 18.13 8.71
N SER A 142 -7.21 17.00 9.37
CA SER A 142 -8.55 16.52 9.70
C SER A 142 -8.54 16.03 11.15
N GLY A 143 -8.92 16.91 12.08
CA GLY A 143 -8.75 16.65 13.51
C GLY A 143 -7.29 16.36 13.85
N ASP A 144 -7.05 15.20 14.45
CA ASP A 144 -5.70 14.74 14.80
C ASP A 144 -4.98 14.00 13.66
N ALA A 145 -5.49 14.00 12.45
CA ALA A 145 -4.90 13.30 11.32
C ALA A 145 -4.39 14.25 10.25
N LEU A 146 -3.27 13.89 9.63
CA LEU A 146 -2.86 14.40 8.33
C LEU A 146 -3.43 13.49 7.26
N VAL A 147 -4.17 14.05 6.32
CA VAL A 147 -4.90 13.28 5.30
C VAL A 147 -4.67 13.82 3.89
N ILE A 148 -4.83 12.94 2.91
CA ILE A 148 -4.98 13.33 1.51
C ILE A 148 -6.41 12.96 1.08
N PRO A 149 -7.19 13.90 0.51
CA PRO A 149 -8.48 13.56 -0.10
C PRO A 149 -8.28 12.60 -1.27
N SER A 150 -8.94 11.43 -1.25
CA SER A 150 -8.76 10.40 -2.29
C SER A 150 -9.04 10.92 -3.71
N ARG A 151 -9.95 11.89 -3.85
CA ARG A 151 -10.27 12.53 -5.13
C ARG A 151 -9.07 13.26 -5.73
N GLU A 152 -8.21 13.86 -4.90
CA GLU A 152 -7.04 14.61 -5.38
C GLU A 152 -5.96 13.64 -5.91
N LEU A 153 -5.76 12.49 -5.24
CA LEU A 153 -4.88 11.43 -5.76
C LEU A 153 -5.42 10.87 -7.08
N LYS A 154 -6.71 10.55 -7.13
CA LYS A 154 -7.34 10.05 -8.37
C LYS A 154 -7.18 11.04 -9.54
N ARG A 155 -7.34 12.33 -9.27
CA ARG A 155 -7.13 13.38 -10.28
C ARG A 155 -5.67 13.42 -10.73
N PHE A 156 -4.73 13.41 -9.77
CA PHE A 156 -3.31 13.40 -10.08
C PHE A 156 -2.94 12.23 -10.98
N TRP A 157 -3.39 11.00 -10.66
CA TRP A 157 -3.10 9.83 -11.49
C TRP A 157 -3.82 9.81 -12.83
N ALA A 158 -5.00 10.43 -12.93
CA ALA A 158 -5.67 10.59 -14.22
C ALA A 158 -4.87 11.49 -15.18
N ASP A 159 -4.25 12.55 -14.61
CA ASP A 159 -3.40 13.48 -15.35
C ASP A 159 -1.97 12.94 -15.57
N ASN A 160 -1.51 11.97 -14.76
CA ASN A 160 -0.15 11.39 -14.74
C ASN A 160 -0.22 9.85 -14.63
N PRO A 161 -0.66 9.15 -15.68
CA PRO A 161 -0.91 7.71 -15.63
C PRO A 161 0.35 6.86 -15.43
N GLU A 162 1.53 7.41 -15.59
CA GLU A 162 2.79 6.75 -15.27
C GLU A 162 2.96 6.47 -13.79
N TRP A 163 2.22 7.13 -12.91
CA TRP A 163 2.22 6.92 -11.46
C TRP A 163 1.06 6.04 -10.97
N LEU A 164 0.43 5.30 -11.90
CA LEU A 164 -0.64 4.36 -11.58
C LEU A 164 -0.39 3.00 -12.24
N ILE A 165 -0.56 1.95 -11.46
CA ILE A 165 -0.78 0.58 -11.93
C ILE A 165 -2.29 0.37 -11.91
N ASP A 166 -2.91 0.49 -13.09
CA ASP A 166 -4.36 0.49 -13.25
C ASP A 166 -4.88 -0.96 -13.28
N PHE A 167 -5.62 -1.34 -12.26
CA PHE A 167 -6.43 -2.56 -12.23
C PHE A 167 -7.52 -2.45 -11.15
N VAL A 168 -8.61 -3.15 -11.36
CA VAL A 168 -9.73 -3.16 -10.42
C VAL A 168 -9.48 -4.23 -9.37
N ALA A 169 -8.86 -3.87 -8.28
CA ALA A 169 -8.39 -4.81 -7.27
C ALA A 169 -9.32 -4.84 -6.12
N VAL A 170 -10.44 -4.71 -5.86
CA VAL A 170 -11.09 -4.92 -4.54
C VAL A 170 -12.61 -4.79 -4.56
N ALA A 171 -13.27 -5.81 -4.05
CA ALA A 171 -14.70 -5.78 -3.75
C ALA A 171 -15.03 -4.69 -2.71
N GLU A 172 -16.12 -3.98 -2.94
CA GLU A 172 -16.58 -2.90 -2.06
C GLU A 172 -17.18 -3.36 -0.73
N LYS A 173 -17.37 -4.66 -0.54
CA LYS A 173 -18.07 -5.22 0.62
C LYS A 173 -17.19 -6.19 1.37
N SER A 174 -16.77 -5.79 2.54
CA SER A 174 -16.19 -6.68 3.53
C SER A 174 -17.28 -7.48 4.24
N LYS A 175 -17.02 -8.76 4.47
CA LYS A 175 -17.94 -9.64 5.24
C LYS A 175 -17.76 -9.53 6.74
N GLY A 176 -16.76 -8.78 7.17
CA GLY A 176 -16.45 -8.58 8.58
C GLY A 176 -15.73 -9.78 9.19
N GLY A 177 -14.75 -9.50 9.96
CA GLY A 177 -14.00 -10.42 10.81
C GLY A 177 -13.20 -9.59 11.76
N ASN A 178 -13.09 -10.02 12.98
CA ASN A 178 -12.17 -9.44 13.94
C ASN A 178 -11.13 -10.49 14.28
N THR A 179 -9.87 -10.12 14.27
CA THR A 179 -8.80 -11.03 14.63
C THR A 179 -7.66 -10.28 15.28
N ALA A 180 -7.17 -10.85 16.36
CA ALA A 180 -5.95 -10.41 17.02
C ALA A 180 -4.68 -11.10 16.46
N VAL A 181 -4.80 -11.75 15.31
CA VAL A 181 -3.69 -12.47 14.68
C VAL A 181 -2.74 -11.50 14.00
N ALA A 182 -1.45 -11.78 14.07
CA ALA A 182 -0.43 -10.98 13.39
C ALA A 182 -0.61 -11.01 11.86
N SER A 183 -0.31 -9.88 11.21
CA SER A 183 -0.45 -9.73 9.76
C SER A 183 0.34 -10.77 8.95
N ASP A 184 1.53 -11.17 9.42
CA ASP A 184 2.35 -12.18 8.75
C ASP A 184 1.70 -13.56 8.73
N VAL A 185 1.02 -13.94 9.81
CA VAL A 185 0.28 -15.20 9.87
C VAL A 185 -0.86 -15.18 8.86
N VAL A 186 -1.57 -14.06 8.78
CA VAL A 186 -2.66 -13.88 7.82
C VAL A 186 -2.14 -13.86 6.39
N ALA A 187 -1.02 -13.17 6.12
CA ALA A 187 -0.39 -13.16 4.81
C ALA A 187 0.04 -14.57 4.39
N PHE A 188 0.70 -15.31 5.30
CA PHE A 188 1.10 -16.70 5.05
C PHE A 188 -0.10 -17.59 4.68
N GLU A 189 -1.20 -17.52 5.44
CA GLU A 189 -2.42 -18.29 5.16
C GLU A 189 -3.03 -17.92 3.81
N LEU A 190 -3.12 -16.63 3.49
CA LEU A 190 -3.68 -16.17 2.24
C LEU A 190 -2.84 -16.55 1.03
N PHE A 191 -1.52 -16.42 1.14
CA PHE A 191 -0.58 -16.65 0.02
C PHE A 191 -0.48 -18.12 -0.38
N GLN A 192 -0.97 -19.07 0.44
CA GLN A 192 -1.14 -20.47 0.00
C GLN A 192 -1.95 -20.60 -1.31
N ARG A 193 -2.77 -19.62 -1.61
CA ARG A 193 -3.61 -19.55 -2.82
C ARG A 193 -2.96 -18.78 -3.98
N PHE A 194 -1.81 -18.15 -3.73
CA PHE A 194 -1.12 -17.26 -4.65
C PHE A 194 0.36 -17.65 -4.72
N PRO A 195 0.70 -18.64 -5.56
CA PRO A 195 2.01 -19.30 -5.52
C PRO A 195 3.19 -18.35 -5.73
N THR A 196 3.07 -17.38 -6.64
CA THR A 196 4.15 -16.42 -6.91
C THR A 196 4.39 -15.49 -5.72
N LEU A 197 3.32 -15.01 -5.08
CA LEU A 197 3.43 -14.21 -3.86
C LEU A 197 3.99 -15.04 -2.70
N MET A 198 3.56 -16.30 -2.57
CA MET A 198 4.01 -17.20 -1.52
C MET A 198 5.50 -17.53 -1.63
N GLU A 199 6.02 -17.80 -2.81
CA GLU A 199 7.43 -18.07 -3.06
C GLU A 199 8.34 -16.91 -2.64
N ASN A 200 7.84 -15.71 -2.75
CA ASN A 200 8.56 -14.47 -2.44
C ASN A 200 8.14 -13.82 -1.11
N PHE A 201 7.33 -14.53 -0.32
CA PHE A 201 6.92 -14.08 1.00
C PHE A 201 8.10 -14.12 1.98
N ARG A 202 8.29 -13.04 2.71
CA ARG A 202 9.27 -12.94 3.80
C ARG A 202 8.58 -12.40 5.04
N PRO A 203 8.37 -13.22 6.07
CA PRO A 203 7.80 -12.75 7.32
C PRO A 203 8.71 -11.70 7.95
N GLU A 204 8.13 -10.78 8.67
CA GLU A 204 8.87 -9.85 9.50
C GLU A 204 9.49 -10.62 10.67
N ILE A 205 10.79 -10.49 10.89
CA ILE A 205 11.53 -11.12 11.97
C ILE A 205 11.47 -10.23 13.21
#